data_3d04a949b254c8a357e2470ecb45b2c4
#
_entry.id   3d04a949b254c8a357e2470ecb45b2c4
#
_cell.length_a   1.000
_cell.length_b   1.000
_cell.length_c   1.000
_cell.angle_alpha   90.00
_cell.angle_beta   90.00
_cell.angle_gamma   90.00
#
_symmetry.space_group_name_H-M   'P 1'
#
loop_
_entity.id
_entity.type
_entity.pdbx_description
1 polymer ?
#
loop_
_entity_poly.entity_id
_entity_poly.type
_entity_poly.pdbx_seq_one_letter_code
_entity_poly.pdbx_strand_id
1 'polypeptide(L)'
;MTDSFRKVDEVVLHHGYIFDLVRAEFVSPEGESFSRDIVRHPGAVSVVPVAEDGRVIMVRQYRPALDRFILEIPAGKRDVADEPPEDTAQRELGEEIGVRAGSLQLLGTFANAPGFSDEMSWIYLGRDLETVPRDVQGIEESHMTIERVSFDAAIAMIADGTIIDTKTVVGVHLAATLVGGG
;
A
#
# COMPACT_ATOMS: atom_id res chain seq x y z
N MET A 1 18.51 -14.51 31.41
CA MET A 1 18.67 -13.37 30.50
C MET A 1 17.88 -13.73 29.26
N THR A 2 17.01 -12.87 28.80
CA THR A 2 16.24 -13.11 27.55
C THR A 2 17.13 -12.71 26.40
N ASP A 3 17.41 -13.64 25.46
CA ASP A 3 18.28 -13.37 24.29
C ASP A 3 17.63 -12.46 23.23
N SER A 4 16.66 -11.60 23.60
CA SER A 4 15.92 -10.77 22.66
C SER A 4 15.50 -9.42 23.27
N PHE A 5 15.36 -8.42 22.41
CA PHE A 5 14.72 -7.15 22.75
C PHE A 5 13.28 -7.38 23.22
N ARG A 6 12.83 -6.61 24.20
CA ARG A 6 11.48 -6.71 24.76
C ARG A 6 10.86 -5.33 24.89
N LYS A 7 9.68 -5.14 24.31
CA LYS A 7 8.84 -3.97 24.60
C LYS A 7 8.27 -4.12 26.01
N VAL A 8 8.39 -3.08 26.83
CA VAL A 8 7.97 -3.08 28.25
C VAL A 8 6.78 -2.16 28.51
N ASP A 9 6.66 -1.07 27.76
CA ASP A 9 5.57 -0.12 27.89
C ASP A 9 5.29 0.60 26.57
N GLU A 10 4.11 1.22 26.47
CA GLU A 10 3.74 2.05 25.31
C GLU A 10 2.69 3.07 25.73
N VAL A 11 2.89 4.33 25.39
CA VAL A 11 1.94 5.41 25.62
C VAL A 11 1.61 6.13 24.31
N VAL A 12 0.34 6.45 24.11
CA VAL A 12 -0.07 7.24 22.94
C VAL A 12 0.27 8.70 23.19
N LEU A 13 1.01 9.30 22.26
CA LEU A 13 1.38 10.72 22.27
C LEU A 13 0.36 11.55 21.48
N HIS A 14 -0.20 10.98 20.41
CA HIS A 14 -1.16 11.67 19.54
C HIS A 14 -2.02 10.65 18.78
N HIS A 15 -3.33 10.90 18.78
CA HIS A 15 -4.27 10.21 17.91
C HIS A 15 -4.44 11.02 16.62
N GLY A 16 -3.95 10.48 15.51
CA GLY A 16 -4.12 11.06 14.17
C GLY A 16 -5.39 10.57 13.48
N TYR A 17 -5.63 11.07 12.27
CA TYR A 17 -6.77 10.64 11.45
C TYR A 17 -6.58 9.21 10.88
N ILE A 18 -5.33 8.85 10.56
CA ILE A 18 -5.00 7.57 9.91
C ILE A 18 -4.16 6.69 10.84
N PHE A 19 -3.34 7.29 11.71
CA PHE A 19 -2.36 6.61 12.51
C PHE A 19 -2.28 7.18 13.93
N ASP A 20 -1.75 6.40 14.86
CA ASP A 20 -1.37 6.89 16.17
C ASP A 20 0.14 7.09 16.26
N LEU A 21 0.58 8.18 16.87
CA LEU A 21 1.97 8.34 17.30
C LEU A 21 2.07 7.86 18.75
N VAL A 22 2.93 6.87 18.97
CA VAL A 22 3.16 6.32 20.30
C VAL A 22 4.62 6.45 20.70
N ARG A 23 4.90 6.48 22.01
CA ARG A 23 6.23 6.24 22.56
C ARG A 23 6.25 4.88 23.22
N ALA A 24 7.10 4.00 22.71
CA ALA A 24 7.30 2.66 23.27
C ALA A 24 8.66 2.57 23.98
N GLU A 25 8.68 1.88 25.11
CA GLU A 25 9.87 1.59 25.89
C GLU A 25 10.31 0.14 25.69
N PHE A 26 11.61 -0.04 25.56
CA PHE A 26 12.25 -1.32 25.30
C PHE A 26 13.39 -1.59 26.27
N VAL A 27 13.71 -2.87 26.41
CA VAL A 27 14.91 -3.34 27.12
C VAL A 27 15.71 -4.24 26.19
N SER A 28 17.00 -3.99 26.06
CA SER A 28 17.93 -4.80 25.28
C SER A 28 18.20 -6.17 25.97
N PRO A 29 18.81 -7.14 25.26
CA PRO A 29 19.27 -8.39 25.89
C PRO A 29 20.21 -8.17 27.07
N GLU A 30 21.01 -7.10 27.05
CA GLU A 30 21.96 -6.72 28.13
C GLU A 30 21.30 -5.97 29.29
N GLY A 31 19.97 -5.66 29.16
CA GLY A 31 19.22 -4.97 30.21
C GLY A 31 19.21 -3.45 30.10
N GLU A 32 19.70 -2.86 29.01
CA GLU A 32 19.67 -1.42 28.77
C GLU A 32 18.27 -0.98 28.33
N SER A 33 17.74 0.07 28.96
CA SER A 33 16.47 0.68 28.59
C SER A 33 16.63 1.75 27.52
N PHE A 34 15.71 1.77 26.54
CA PHE A 34 15.65 2.82 25.52
C PHE A 34 14.20 3.02 25.05
N SER A 35 13.91 4.17 24.46
CA SER A 35 12.59 4.49 23.91
C SER A 35 12.64 4.81 22.42
N ARG A 36 11.49 4.61 21.75
CA ARG A 36 11.28 5.00 20.33
C ARG A 36 9.88 5.57 20.17
N ASP A 37 9.80 6.61 19.34
CA ASP A 37 8.52 7.09 18.83
C ASP A 37 8.16 6.26 17.59
N ILE A 38 6.95 5.71 17.57
CA ILE A 38 6.49 4.75 16.56
C ILE A 38 5.14 5.21 16.02
N VAL A 39 4.98 5.14 14.71
CA VAL A 39 3.70 5.30 14.03
C VAL A 39 2.99 3.94 13.99
N ARG A 40 1.81 3.85 14.64
CA ARG A 40 0.91 2.70 14.57
C ARG A 40 -0.09 2.91 13.45
N HIS A 41 -0.15 1.98 12.52
CA HIS A 41 -0.98 2.08 11.32
C HIS A 41 -1.77 0.78 11.09
N PRO A 42 -3.06 0.85 10.64
CA PRO A 42 -3.87 -0.35 10.42
C PRO A 42 -3.36 -1.24 9.28
N GLY A 43 -2.43 -0.73 8.49
CA GLY A 43 -1.96 -1.35 7.27
C GLY A 43 -2.70 -0.85 6.04
N ALA A 44 -2.22 -1.25 4.87
CA ALA A 44 -2.79 -0.88 3.58
C ALA A 44 -2.79 -2.07 2.62
N VAL A 45 -3.69 -2.05 1.67
CA VAL A 45 -3.69 -2.96 0.53
C VAL A 45 -3.35 -2.19 -0.74
N SER A 46 -2.80 -2.87 -1.72
CA SER A 46 -2.65 -2.33 -3.08
C SER A 46 -2.81 -3.43 -4.11
N VAL A 47 -3.23 -3.04 -5.30
CA VAL A 47 -3.47 -3.98 -6.38
C VAL A 47 -2.75 -3.51 -7.63
N VAL A 48 -2.09 -4.42 -8.34
CA VAL A 48 -1.64 -4.26 -9.72
C VAL A 48 -2.74 -4.81 -10.62
N PRO A 49 -3.70 -3.99 -11.08
CA PRO A 49 -4.82 -4.46 -11.89
C PRO A 49 -4.37 -4.52 -13.35
N VAL A 50 -4.43 -5.71 -13.94
CA VAL A 50 -4.02 -5.94 -15.33
C VAL A 50 -5.26 -6.04 -16.22
N ALA A 51 -5.39 -5.10 -17.15
CA ALA A 51 -6.47 -5.08 -18.14
C ALA A 51 -6.30 -6.18 -19.21
N GLU A 52 -7.36 -6.45 -19.99
CA GLU A 52 -7.31 -7.46 -21.07
C GLU A 52 -6.19 -7.20 -22.10
N ASP A 53 -5.82 -5.94 -22.31
CA ASP A 53 -4.75 -5.55 -23.23
C ASP A 53 -3.35 -5.70 -22.61
N GLY A 54 -3.24 -6.28 -21.41
CA GLY A 54 -1.99 -6.51 -20.70
C GLY A 54 -1.40 -5.28 -20.02
N ARG A 55 -2.08 -4.12 -20.06
CA ARG A 55 -1.62 -2.90 -19.39
C ARG A 55 -2.07 -2.86 -17.94
N VAL A 56 -1.25 -2.27 -17.09
CA VAL A 56 -1.57 -1.97 -15.68
C VAL A 56 -2.46 -0.73 -15.64
N ILE A 57 -3.54 -0.79 -14.87
CA ILE A 57 -4.37 0.38 -14.54
C ILE A 57 -3.74 1.04 -13.33
N MET A 58 -3.37 2.31 -13.48
CA MET A 58 -2.74 3.12 -12.45
C MET A 58 -3.57 4.37 -12.17
N VAL A 59 -3.33 4.99 -11.04
CA VAL A 59 -3.98 6.22 -10.61
C VAL A 59 -2.95 7.33 -10.42
N ARG A 60 -3.27 8.54 -10.87
CA ARG A 60 -2.48 9.74 -10.55
C ARG A 60 -3.23 10.51 -9.48
N GLN A 61 -2.71 10.48 -8.28
CA GLN A 61 -3.34 11.02 -7.08
C GLN A 61 -2.47 12.08 -6.42
N TYR A 62 -3.10 13.13 -5.88
CA TYR A 62 -2.42 14.10 -5.04
C TYR A 62 -2.12 13.51 -3.66
N ARG A 63 -0.86 13.58 -3.25
CA ARG A 63 -0.41 13.13 -1.94
C ARG A 63 0.01 14.33 -1.08
N PRO A 64 -0.83 14.75 -0.12
CA PRO A 64 -0.56 15.94 0.71
C PRO A 64 0.79 15.91 1.42
N ALA A 65 1.24 14.73 1.85
CA ALA A 65 2.54 14.58 2.51
C ALA A 65 3.73 14.91 1.61
N LEU A 66 3.56 14.86 0.28
CA LEU A 66 4.57 15.18 -0.71
C LEU A 66 4.27 16.49 -1.45
N ASP A 67 3.11 17.10 -1.21
CA ASP A 67 2.58 18.30 -1.89
C ASP A 67 2.65 18.20 -3.43
N ARG A 68 2.29 17.02 -3.98
CA ARG A 68 2.28 16.79 -5.43
C ARG A 68 1.45 15.60 -5.86
N PHE A 69 1.12 15.56 -7.15
CA PHE A 69 0.56 14.36 -7.77
C PHE A 69 1.65 13.34 -8.04
N ILE A 70 1.38 12.07 -7.73
CA ILE A 70 2.25 10.94 -8.07
C ILE A 70 1.44 9.86 -8.78
N LEU A 71 2.12 9.01 -9.54
CA LEU A 71 1.53 7.87 -10.24
C LEU A 71 1.71 6.62 -9.38
N GLU A 72 0.58 5.96 -9.07
CA GLU A 72 0.52 4.82 -8.15
C GLU A 72 -0.36 3.70 -8.70
N ILE A 73 -0.20 2.49 -8.20
CA ILE A 73 -1.24 1.45 -8.30
C ILE A 73 -2.36 1.76 -7.29
N PRO A 74 -3.63 1.39 -7.57
CA PRO A 74 -4.74 1.53 -6.63
C PRO A 74 -4.40 0.96 -5.25
N ALA A 75 -4.76 1.71 -4.20
CA ALA A 75 -4.38 1.34 -2.84
C ALA A 75 -5.26 2.03 -1.79
N GLY A 76 -5.65 1.31 -0.77
CA GLY A 76 -6.40 1.87 0.34
C GLY A 76 -6.06 1.30 1.70
N LYS A 77 -6.64 1.90 2.73
CA LYS A 77 -6.41 1.55 4.14
C LYS A 77 -7.24 0.35 4.55
N ARG A 78 -6.71 -0.41 5.49
CA ARG A 78 -7.44 -1.45 6.21
C ARG A 78 -8.14 -0.85 7.44
N ASP A 79 -9.09 0.04 7.23
CA ASP A 79 -9.80 0.78 8.29
C ASP A 79 -11.14 0.14 8.70
N VAL A 80 -11.55 -0.95 8.05
CA VAL A 80 -12.70 -1.76 8.47
C VAL A 80 -12.21 -2.90 9.37
N ALA A 81 -12.71 -2.94 10.61
CA ALA A 81 -12.31 -3.96 11.57
C ALA A 81 -12.63 -5.36 11.04
N ASP A 82 -11.67 -6.29 11.23
CA ASP A 82 -11.77 -7.69 10.82
C ASP A 82 -12.00 -7.96 9.31
N GLU A 83 -11.95 -6.91 8.46
CA GLU A 83 -12.02 -7.09 7.00
C GLU A 83 -10.76 -7.81 6.50
N PRO A 84 -10.89 -8.94 5.78
CA PRO A 84 -9.74 -9.59 5.15
C PRO A 84 -9.04 -8.66 4.16
N PRO A 85 -7.70 -8.69 4.03
CA PRO A 85 -6.98 -7.83 3.08
C PRO A 85 -7.45 -7.96 1.63
N GLU A 86 -7.91 -9.14 1.22
CA GLU A 86 -8.44 -9.39 -0.12
C GLU A 86 -9.76 -8.67 -0.36
N ASP A 87 -10.65 -8.63 0.65
CA ASP A 87 -11.93 -7.91 0.56
C ASP A 87 -11.70 -6.40 0.52
N THR A 88 -10.76 -5.89 1.34
CA THR A 88 -10.30 -4.49 1.25
C THR A 88 -9.79 -4.19 -0.16
N ALA A 89 -8.97 -5.05 -0.75
CA ALA A 89 -8.43 -4.86 -2.10
C ALA A 89 -9.52 -4.78 -3.17
N GLN A 90 -10.57 -5.62 -3.08
CA GLN A 90 -11.72 -5.57 -4.00
C GLN A 90 -12.52 -4.28 -3.83
N ARG A 91 -12.75 -3.85 -2.59
CA ARG A 91 -13.48 -2.61 -2.29
C ARG A 91 -12.76 -1.41 -2.89
N GLU A 92 -11.46 -1.27 -2.64
CA GLU A 92 -10.63 -0.16 -3.15
C GLU A 92 -10.57 -0.12 -4.69
N LEU A 93 -10.50 -1.27 -5.37
CA LEU A 93 -10.61 -1.33 -6.83
C LEU A 93 -11.92 -0.75 -7.34
N GLY A 94 -13.03 -1.04 -6.65
CA GLY A 94 -14.34 -0.49 -6.98
C GLY A 94 -14.42 1.02 -6.76
N GLU A 95 -13.96 1.47 -5.62
CA GLU A 95 -14.00 2.88 -5.21
C GLU A 95 -13.10 3.75 -6.10
N GLU A 96 -11.83 3.36 -6.26
CA GLU A 96 -10.84 4.19 -6.97
C GLU A 96 -10.94 4.12 -8.49
N ILE A 97 -11.13 2.93 -9.06
CA ILE A 97 -11.05 2.76 -10.53
C ILE A 97 -12.27 2.11 -11.18
N GLY A 98 -13.31 1.81 -10.40
CA GLY A 98 -14.57 1.28 -10.92
C GLY A 98 -14.44 -0.12 -11.54
N VAL A 99 -13.62 -0.99 -10.95
CA VAL A 99 -13.49 -2.38 -11.40
C VAL A 99 -13.53 -3.36 -10.23
N ARG A 100 -13.88 -4.61 -10.55
CA ARG A 100 -13.74 -5.76 -9.69
C ARG A 100 -12.82 -6.78 -10.35
N ALA A 101 -11.88 -7.34 -9.61
CA ALA A 101 -11.03 -8.40 -10.12
C ALA A 101 -11.71 -9.76 -9.98
N GLY A 102 -11.74 -10.55 -11.06
CA GLY A 102 -12.21 -11.93 -11.03
C GLY A 102 -11.25 -12.85 -10.27
N SER A 103 -9.97 -12.45 -10.21
CA SER A 103 -8.97 -13.11 -9.37
C SER A 103 -7.99 -12.12 -8.74
N LEU A 104 -7.66 -12.33 -7.46
CA LEU A 104 -6.60 -11.66 -6.74
C LEU A 104 -5.54 -12.66 -6.31
N GLN A 105 -4.30 -12.41 -6.68
CA GLN A 105 -3.14 -13.21 -6.27
C GLN A 105 -2.24 -12.36 -5.38
N LEU A 106 -2.05 -12.75 -4.11
CA LEU A 106 -1.11 -12.07 -3.23
C LEU A 106 0.32 -12.17 -3.79
N LEU A 107 0.94 -11.04 -4.07
CA LEU A 107 2.34 -10.93 -4.48
C LEU A 107 3.29 -10.93 -3.28
N GLY A 108 2.85 -10.37 -2.17
CA GLY A 108 3.59 -10.34 -0.92
C GLY A 108 3.04 -9.35 0.09
N THR A 109 3.64 -9.40 1.28
CA THR A 109 3.36 -8.47 2.39
C THR A 109 4.66 -7.81 2.81
N PHE A 110 4.66 -6.48 2.88
CA PHE A 110 5.87 -5.68 3.04
C PHE A 110 5.70 -4.64 4.14
N ALA A 111 6.76 -4.40 4.91
CA ALA A 111 6.84 -3.28 5.84
C ALA A 111 7.27 -2.03 5.07
N ASN A 112 6.48 -0.93 5.15
CA ASN A 112 6.75 0.29 4.38
C ASN A 112 7.90 1.11 4.96
N ALA A 113 7.93 1.31 6.27
CA ALA A 113 8.94 2.13 6.94
C ALA A 113 9.32 1.54 8.32
N PRO A 114 9.92 0.33 8.39
CA PRO A 114 10.12 -0.40 9.64
C PRO A 114 11.03 0.30 10.65
N GLY A 115 11.71 1.36 10.25
CA GLY A 115 12.52 2.19 11.16
C GLY A 115 11.70 3.02 12.16
N PHE A 116 10.43 3.31 11.85
CA PHE A 116 9.58 4.14 12.72
C PHE A 116 8.08 3.82 12.62
N SER A 117 7.65 2.93 11.73
CA SER A 117 6.24 2.56 11.55
C SER A 117 6.07 1.06 11.49
N ASP A 118 4.94 0.56 12.00
CA ASP A 118 4.52 -0.84 11.84
C ASP A 118 3.58 -1.04 10.65
N GLU A 119 3.46 -0.06 9.77
CA GLU A 119 2.64 -0.16 8.58
C GLU A 119 3.07 -1.33 7.69
N MET A 120 2.13 -2.24 7.45
CA MET A 120 2.26 -3.35 6.52
C MET A 120 1.41 -3.10 5.27
N SER A 121 1.96 -3.42 4.10
CA SER A 121 1.25 -3.39 2.81
C SER A 121 1.09 -4.79 2.26
N TRP A 122 -0.16 -5.16 1.93
CA TRP A 122 -0.50 -6.37 1.17
C TRP A 122 -0.65 -5.98 -0.29
N ILE A 123 0.18 -6.53 -1.17
CA ILE A 123 0.19 -6.21 -2.59
C ILE A 123 -0.36 -7.40 -3.38
N TYR A 124 -1.38 -7.16 -4.19
CA TYR A 124 -2.05 -8.16 -5.02
C TYR A 124 -1.83 -7.91 -6.50
N LEU A 125 -1.89 -8.96 -7.29
CA LEU A 125 -2.10 -8.92 -8.74
C LEU A 125 -3.58 -9.20 -9.01
N GLY A 126 -4.27 -8.26 -9.66
CA GLY A 126 -5.66 -8.38 -10.06
C GLY A 126 -5.80 -8.69 -11.55
N ARG A 127 -6.60 -9.71 -11.88
CA ARG A 127 -6.89 -10.12 -13.26
C ARG A 127 -8.37 -10.31 -13.47
N ASP A 128 -8.76 -10.48 -14.74
CA ASP A 128 -10.16 -10.70 -15.14
C ASP A 128 -11.06 -9.58 -14.63
N LEU A 129 -10.70 -8.34 -15.01
CA LEU A 129 -11.33 -7.13 -14.48
C LEU A 129 -12.70 -6.91 -15.10
N GLU A 130 -13.73 -6.81 -14.26
CA GLU A 130 -15.09 -6.44 -14.64
C GLU A 130 -15.38 -4.99 -14.24
N THR A 131 -16.04 -4.22 -15.11
CA THR A 131 -16.43 -2.85 -14.79
C THR A 131 -17.59 -2.84 -13.81
N VAL A 132 -17.46 -2.05 -12.73
CA VAL A 132 -18.48 -1.77 -11.73
C VAL A 132 -18.67 -0.26 -11.57
N PRO A 133 -19.80 0.21 -11.00
CA PRO A 133 -19.93 1.62 -10.65
C PRO A 133 -18.81 2.07 -9.72
N ARG A 134 -18.19 3.21 -10.04
CA ARG A 134 -17.17 3.82 -9.18
C ARG A 134 -17.83 4.57 -8.03
N ASP A 135 -17.28 4.43 -6.81
CA ASP A 135 -17.79 5.09 -5.61
C ASP A 135 -16.67 5.88 -4.90
N VAL A 136 -16.45 7.11 -5.37
CA VAL A 136 -15.36 7.99 -4.91
C VAL A 136 -15.59 8.46 -3.47
N GLN A 137 -14.63 8.21 -2.58
CA GLN A 137 -14.78 8.44 -1.14
C GLN A 137 -14.11 9.73 -0.60
N GLY A 138 -13.36 10.47 -1.38
CA GLY A 138 -12.62 11.62 -0.88
C GLY A 138 -12.41 12.74 -1.89
N ILE A 139 -11.96 13.91 -1.39
CA ILE A 139 -11.63 15.06 -2.24
C ILE A 139 -10.45 14.71 -3.15
N GLU A 140 -9.42 14.07 -2.62
CA GLU A 140 -8.23 13.66 -3.38
C GLU A 140 -8.61 12.69 -4.50
N GLU A 141 -9.49 11.73 -4.23
CA GLU A 141 -9.97 10.75 -5.21
C GLU A 141 -10.84 11.40 -6.30
N SER A 142 -11.59 12.46 -5.98
CA SER A 142 -12.39 13.19 -6.96
C SER A 142 -11.54 13.90 -8.02
N HIS A 143 -10.27 14.18 -7.71
CA HIS A 143 -9.28 14.80 -8.62
C HIS A 143 -8.29 13.79 -9.19
N MET A 144 -8.46 12.51 -8.87
CA MET A 144 -7.61 11.44 -9.37
C MET A 144 -7.91 11.12 -10.82
N THR A 145 -6.87 10.86 -11.61
CA THR A 145 -7.00 10.38 -12.99
C THR A 145 -6.53 8.93 -13.10
N ILE A 146 -7.19 8.18 -13.98
CA ILE A 146 -6.88 6.78 -14.24
C ILE A 146 -6.03 6.70 -15.53
N GLU A 147 -4.91 6.02 -15.46
CA GLU A 147 -3.97 5.84 -16.57
C GLU A 147 -3.76 4.34 -16.85
N ARG A 148 -3.54 3.98 -18.11
CA ARG A 148 -3.18 2.61 -18.51
C ARG A 148 -1.75 2.61 -19.02
N VAL A 149 -0.87 1.89 -18.33
CA VAL A 149 0.56 1.88 -18.58
C VAL A 149 1.03 0.45 -18.86
N SER A 150 1.83 0.23 -19.89
CA SER A 150 2.45 -1.09 -20.10
C SER A 150 3.48 -1.38 -19.01
N PHE A 151 3.76 -2.65 -18.74
CA PHE A 151 4.80 -3.00 -17.76
C PHE A 151 6.17 -2.41 -18.12
N ASP A 152 6.57 -2.45 -19.39
CA ASP A 152 7.84 -1.87 -19.84
C ASP A 152 7.90 -0.36 -19.59
N ALA A 153 6.81 0.36 -19.87
CA ALA A 153 6.73 1.79 -19.60
C ALA A 153 6.75 2.08 -18.09
N ALA A 154 6.02 1.30 -17.28
CA ALA A 154 6.03 1.46 -15.82
C ALA A 154 7.44 1.22 -15.24
N ILE A 155 8.15 0.18 -15.71
CA ILE A 155 9.54 -0.11 -15.31
C ILE A 155 10.47 1.05 -15.73
N ALA A 156 10.31 1.60 -16.93
CA ALA A 156 11.08 2.77 -17.35
C ALA A 156 10.80 4.00 -16.48
N MET A 157 9.51 4.26 -16.13
CA MET A 157 9.10 5.33 -15.24
C MET A 157 9.61 5.16 -13.79
N ILE A 158 9.82 3.92 -13.34
CA ILE A 158 10.48 3.64 -12.06
C ILE A 158 11.96 3.99 -12.15
N ALA A 159 12.62 3.58 -13.24
CA ALA A 159 14.05 3.81 -13.44
C ALA A 159 14.41 5.29 -13.58
N ASP A 160 13.54 6.12 -14.16
CA ASP A 160 13.75 7.56 -14.34
C ASP A 160 13.22 8.42 -13.16
N GLY A 161 12.58 7.81 -12.16
CA GLY A 161 12.04 8.48 -10.98
C GLY A 161 10.68 9.15 -11.19
N THR A 162 9.98 8.89 -12.27
CA THR A 162 8.58 9.33 -12.48
C THR A 162 7.63 8.61 -11.52
N ILE A 163 7.84 7.29 -11.32
CA ILE A 163 7.17 6.49 -10.30
C ILE A 163 8.11 6.35 -9.10
N ILE A 164 7.66 6.87 -7.95
CA ILE A 164 8.45 6.91 -6.72
C ILE A 164 7.79 6.20 -5.54
N ASP A 165 6.54 5.79 -5.71
CA ASP A 165 5.80 5.10 -4.65
C ASP A 165 6.27 3.65 -4.48
N THR A 166 6.71 3.31 -3.27
CA THR A 166 7.34 2.01 -2.99
C THR A 166 6.43 0.82 -3.27
N LYS A 167 5.13 0.89 -2.89
CA LYS A 167 4.18 -0.21 -3.14
C LYS A 167 3.98 -0.43 -4.64
N THR A 168 3.97 0.64 -5.43
CA THR A 168 3.89 0.60 -6.89
C THR A 168 5.15 -0.02 -7.49
N VAL A 169 6.33 0.42 -7.05
CA VAL A 169 7.62 -0.14 -7.50
C VAL A 169 7.68 -1.64 -7.26
N VAL A 170 7.38 -2.07 -6.04
CA VAL A 170 7.40 -3.50 -5.67
C VAL A 170 6.34 -4.28 -6.44
N GLY A 171 5.11 -3.78 -6.48
CA GLY A 171 3.98 -4.43 -7.15
C GLY A 171 4.22 -4.65 -8.64
N VAL A 172 4.64 -3.60 -9.35
CA VAL A 172 4.94 -3.65 -10.80
C VAL A 172 6.04 -4.66 -11.09
N HIS A 173 7.17 -4.65 -10.35
CA HIS A 173 8.26 -5.59 -10.56
C HIS A 173 7.84 -7.04 -10.32
N LEU A 174 7.14 -7.32 -9.22
CA LEU A 174 6.67 -8.68 -8.92
C LEU A 174 5.64 -9.16 -9.95
N ALA A 175 4.67 -8.31 -10.31
CA ALA A 175 3.67 -8.66 -11.30
C ALA A 175 4.29 -8.91 -12.69
N ALA A 176 5.26 -8.11 -13.11
CA ALA A 176 5.95 -8.28 -14.39
C ALA A 176 6.60 -9.66 -14.54
N THR A 177 7.16 -10.22 -13.46
CA THR A 177 7.75 -11.59 -13.50
C THR A 177 6.71 -12.68 -13.73
N LEU A 178 5.46 -12.45 -13.34
CA LEU A 178 4.36 -13.41 -13.47
C LEU A 178 3.57 -13.26 -14.78
N VAL A 179 3.58 -12.07 -15.37
CA VAL A 179 2.87 -11.77 -16.64
C VAL A 179 3.77 -12.00 -17.85
N GLY A 180 5.08 -11.75 -17.72
CA GLY A 180 6.07 -11.91 -18.81
C GLY A 180 6.62 -13.33 -19.00
N GLY A 181 6.22 -14.30 -18.17
CA GLY A 181 6.70 -15.69 -18.20
C GLY A 181 5.80 -16.68 -18.98
N GLY A 182 4.90 -16.18 -19.83
CA GLY A 182 4.01 -16.99 -20.66
C GLY A 182 4.43 -17.03 -22.13
#